data_1b0f5e8ee1635fcfcf086666828804c0
#
_entry.id   1b0f5e8ee1635fcfcf086666828804c0
#
_cell.length_a   1.000
_cell.length_b   1.000
_cell.length_c   1.000
_cell.angle_alpha   90.00
_cell.angle_beta   90.00
_cell.angle_gamma   90.00
#
_symmetry.space_group_name_H-M   'P 1'
#
loop_
_entity.id
_entity.type
_entity.pdbx_description
1 polymer ?
#
loop_
_entity_poly.entity_id
_entity_poly.type
_entity_poly.pdbx_seq_one_letter_code
_entity_poly.pdbx_strand_id
1 'polypeptide(L)'
;MAEFHWQWAAGVDASWREALVRSFDPPALAPVAGLRRRHVAGRTRSLLRPPPPVPFDVLVKGFAYDRLRDRLRRRRGAGGAAAEFDNAVRLHEMGLPVPRPLALVDESGFCGCRASYYLMEHLAGAKMLGDYLAAAGPPGSPGFDALAGAAARLLVDLASRRVWHRDVSGTNLLVTLDGQGRMDRVHLIDTRHVEFGVASSLRALEGMLTTLAGFLLAGGVAERAVLALLSAAADVAAQAGGSMRLAKPQGILLLGRRLAEHLVVREIRKGRRPAEDLDIFTHRYGSAGDAEKYRDRRFARSRHGRKVDATERRIVEQTLMSRRIHGPILDVPCGTGRFLPTFAVFSREIVGVDVSAEMLRLAARATAEAGWPVRCLQADVRRLPFDAGHFELVFAMRLLHRVHGREKRVEVLRELARVSRLWVLFSFYNRRSWRSWRDILRGRYPGETIETILDEVGEAGLGVAAVYPVGRWARQTLVLCSVGQGPAQGTGGEV
;
A
#
# COMPACT_ATOMS: atom_id res chain seq x y z
N MET A 1 16.00 -15.94 -38.65
CA MET A 1 16.82 -15.21 -37.66
C MET A 1 15.96 -14.07 -37.10
N ALA A 2 16.06 -13.75 -35.82
CA ALA A 2 15.36 -12.59 -35.26
C ALA A 2 16.00 -11.31 -35.84
N GLU A 3 15.18 -10.40 -36.29
CA GLU A 3 15.63 -9.11 -36.81
C GLU A 3 15.55 -8.07 -35.68
N PHE A 4 16.64 -7.33 -35.42
CA PHE A 4 16.74 -6.32 -34.37
C PHE A 4 16.75 -4.93 -34.96
N HIS A 5 15.81 -4.09 -34.49
CA HIS A 5 15.73 -2.67 -34.84
C HIS A 5 16.29 -1.82 -33.71
N TRP A 6 17.33 -1.03 -33.99
CA TRP A 6 18.05 -0.20 -33.03
C TRP A 6 17.62 1.26 -33.09
N GLN A 7 17.23 1.83 -31.97
CA GLN A 7 17.06 3.25 -31.76
C GLN A 7 18.12 3.73 -30.78
N TRP A 8 19.00 4.62 -31.21
CA TRP A 8 20.11 5.12 -30.42
C TRP A 8 19.77 6.41 -29.69
N ALA A 9 20.28 6.57 -28.46
CA ALA A 9 20.26 7.85 -27.77
C ALA A 9 21.23 8.83 -28.48
N ALA A 10 20.92 10.12 -28.37
CA ALA A 10 21.82 11.16 -28.91
C ALA A 10 23.19 11.11 -28.22
N GLY A 11 24.24 11.37 -28.98
CA GLY A 11 25.64 11.39 -28.48
C GLY A 11 26.26 10.02 -28.18
N VAL A 12 25.64 8.90 -28.58
CA VAL A 12 26.28 7.59 -28.54
C VAL A 12 27.22 7.49 -29.76
N ASP A 13 28.52 7.30 -29.49
CA ASP A 13 29.57 7.21 -30.48
C ASP A 13 29.39 6.06 -31.48
N ALA A 14 29.78 6.24 -32.72
CA ALA A 14 29.66 5.22 -33.78
C ALA A 14 30.43 3.93 -33.43
N SER A 15 31.61 4.06 -32.84
CA SER A 15 32.40 2.91 -32.40
C SER A 15 31.77 2.12 -31.27
N TRP A 16 31.06 2.81 -30.38
CA TRP A 16 30.27 2.15 -29.34
C TRP A 16 29.06 1.39 -29.91
N ARG A 17 28.39 2.00 -30.93
CA ARG A 17 27.26 1.34 -31.60
C ARG A 17 27.70 0.03 -32.23
N GLU A 18 28.80 0.01 -32.93
CA GLU A 18 29.36 -1.21 -33.54
C GLU A 18 29.72 -2.27 -32.48
N ALA A 19 30.41 -1.87 -31.40
CA ALA A 19 30.76 -2.78 -30.32
C ALA A 19 29.55 -3.38 -29.65
N LEU A 20 28.50 -2.57 -29.40
CA LEU A 20 27.24 -3.02 -28.80
C LEU A 20 26.45 -3.95 -29.72
N VAL A 21 26.33 -3.65 -31.01
CA VAL A 21 25.67 -4.52 -31.99
C VAL A 21 26.36 -5.87 -32.09
N ARG A 22 27.70 -5.89 -32.14
CA ARG A 22 28.49 -7.14 -32.23
C ARG A 22 28.35 -8.04 -30.98
N SER A 23 28.23 -7.43 -29.80
CA SER A 23 28.19 -8.16 -28.53
C SER A 23 26.78 -8.46 -28.04
N PHE A 24 25.71 -7.91 -28.68
CA PHE A 24 24.36 -8.05 -28.23
C PHE A 24 23.75 -9.39 -28.69
N ASP A 25 23.67 -10.35 -27.76
CA ASP A 25 23.00 -11.63 -27.95
C ASP A 25 22.07 -11.87 -26.75
N PRO A 26 20.74 -11.56 -26.84
CA PRO A 26 19.82 -11.67 -25.75
C PRO A 26 19.77 -13.03 -25.04
N PRO A 27 19.84 -14.19 -25.73
CA PRO A 27 19.90 -15.51 -25.11
C PRO A 27 21.16 -15.74 -24.26
N ALA A 28 22.31 -15.14 -24.65
CA ALA A 28 23.58 -15.29 -23.97
C ALA A 28 23.80 -14.30 -22.82
N LEU A 29 22.91 -13.34 -22.62
CA LEU A 29 23.05 -12.33 -21.57
C LEU A 29 22.97 -12.94 -20.16
N ALA A 30 24.05 -12.74 -19.39
CA ALA A 30 24.10 -13.20 -17.99
C ALA A 30 23.12 -12.44 -17.10
N PRO A 31 22.36 -13.13 -16.23
CA PRO A 31 21.52 -12.47 -15.24
C PRO A 31 22.38 -11.65 -14.26
N VAL A 32 21.94 -10.46 -13.87
CA VAL A 32 22.63 -9.67 -12.85
C VAL A 32 22.52 -10.35 -11.50
N ALA A 33 23.65 -10.74 -10.90
CA ALA A 33 23.71 -11.31 -9.57
C ALA A 33 23.27 -10.27 -8.52
N GLY A 34 22.53 -10.71 -7.49
CA GLY A 34 22.10 -9.84 -6.37
C GLY A 34 20.86 -8.98 -6.62
N LEU A 35 20.42 -8.77 -7.85
CA LEU A 35 19.13 -8.17 -8.14
C LEU A 35 18.03 -9.25 -7.96
N ARG A 36 17.31 -9.20 -6.83
CA ARG A 36 16.16 -10.08 -6.62
C ARG A 36 15.28 -10.05 -7.87
N ARG A 37 15.12 -11.22 -8.52
CA ARG A 37 14.17 -11.41 -9.61
C ARG A 37 12.78 -11.08 -9.07
N ARG A 38 12.35 -9.81 -9.17
CA ARG A 38 10.91 -9.54 -9.14
C ARG A 38 10.39 -10.09 -10.46
N HIS A 39 9.86 -11.29 -10.44
CA HIS A 39 9.09 -11.85 -11.54
C HIS A 39 7.85 -10.99 -11.79
N VAL A 40 8.05 -9.87 -12.47
CA VAL A 40 6.99 -9.32 -13.29
C VAL A 40 7.10 -10.12 -14.58
N ALA A 41 6.12 -10.93 -14.89
CA ALA A 41 6.10 -11.78 -16.08
C ALA A 41 6.59 -10.97 -17.30
N GLY A 42 7.59 -11.51 -18.01
CA GLY A 42 8.14 -10.89 -19.20
C GLY A 42 9.19 -9.81 -19.01
N ARG A 43 9.79 -9.62 -17.82
CA ARG A 43 10.89 -8.65 -17.61
C ARG A 43 12.16 -9.34 -17.16
N THR A 44 13.28 -9.00 -17.82
CA THR A 44 14.62 -9.46 -17.46
C THR A 44 15.55 -8.29 -17.16
N ARG A 45 16.62 -8.56 -16.40
CA ARG A 45 17.75 -7.63 -16.21
C ARG A 45 19.00 -8.45 -16.37
N SER A 46 19.84 -8.04 -17.31
CA SER A 46 21.05 -8.75 -17.67
C SER A 46 22.21 -7.75 -17.81
N LEU A 47 23.42 -8.24 -17.64
CA LEU A 47 24.64 -7.47 -17.82
C LEU A 47 25.30 -7.88 -19.13
N LEU A 48 25.60 -6.89 -19.95
CA LEU A 48 26.40 -7.02 -21.15
C LEU A 48 27.78 -6.37 -20.89
N ARG A 49 28.86 -7.08 -21.19
CA ARG A 49 30.23 -6.59 -21.12
C ARG A 49 30.73 -6.38 -22.53
N PRO A 50 30.54 -5.19 -23.11
CA PRO A 50 30.98 -4.93 -24.45
C PRO A 50 32.49 -4.82 -24.49
N PRO A 51 33.13 -5.16 -25.64
CA PRO A 51 34.54 -4.92 -25.82
C PRO A 51 34.85 -3.40 -25.93
N PRO A 52 36.09 -2.98 -25.78
CA PRO A 52 36.51 -1.61 -26.12
C PRO A 52 35.98 -1.20 -27.51
N PRO A 53 35.59 0.06 -27.70
CA PRO A 53 35.89 1.23 -26.87
C PRO A 53 34.83 1.60 -25.81
N VAL A 54 33.81 0.77 -25.56
CA VAL A 54 32.83 1.05 -24.52
C VAL A 54 33.47 0.93 -23.13
N PRO A 55 33.56 2.01 -22.33
CA PRO A 55 34.38 2.02 -21.12
C PRO A 55 33.69 1.48 -19.86
N PHE A 56 32.48 0.96 -19.98
CA PHE A 56 31.66 0.50 -18.86
C PHE A 56 30.79 -0.72 -19.23
N ASP A 57 30.39 -1.46 -18.24
CA ASP A 57 29.39 -2.49 -18.41
C ASP A 57 28.01 -1.89 -18.74
N VAL A 58 27.18 -2.62 -19.46
CA VAL A 58 25.86 -2.18 -19.91
C VAL A 58 24.77 -2.98 -19.24
N LEU A 59 23.86 -2.30 -18.56
CA LEU A 59 22.65 -2.91 -18.02
C LEU A 59 21.59 -3.02 -19.13
N VAL A 60 21.13 -4.24 -19.39
CA VAL A 60 20.08 -4.55 -20.37
C VAL A 60 18.78 -4.89 -19.64
N LYS A 61 17.74 -4.07 -19.83
CA LYS A 61 16.38 -4.37 -19.34
C LYS A 61 15.55 -4.94 -20.48
N GLY A 62 15.21 -6.23 -20.40
CA GLY A 62 14.36 -6.93 -21.37
C GLY A 62 12.87 -6.86 -21.01
N PHE A 63 12.02 -6.69 -22.02
CA PHE A 63 10.56 -6.65 -21.93
C PHE A 63 9.98 -7.58 -23.00
N ALA A 64 9.49 -8.75 -22.61
CA ALA A 64 8.80 -9.67 -23.51
C ALA A 64 7.31 -9.32 -23.64
N TYR A 65 6.77 -9.47 -24.84
CA TYR A 65 5.36 -9.19 -25.16
C TYR A 65 4.63 -10.48 -25.54
N ASP A 66 4.12 -11.19 -24.55
CA ASP A 66 3.46 -12.50 -24.76
C ASP A 66 2.07 -12.35 -25.41
N ARG A 67 1.39 -11.23 -25.19
CA ARG A 67 0.03 -10.98 -25.70
C ARG A 67 0.05 -10.18 -27.00
N LEU A 68 -0.74 -10.59 -27.97
CA LEU A 68 -0.87 -9.92 -29.27
C LEU A 68 -1.17 -8.42 -29.15
N ARG A 69 -2.04 -8.03 -28.23
CA ARG A 69 -2.36 -6.61 -27.97
C ARG A 69 -1.15 -5.79 -27.53
N ASP A 70 -0.23 -6.39 -26.75
CA ASP A 70 0.95 -5.70 -26.24
C ASP A 70 2.01 -5.56 -27.37
N ARG A 71 2.11 -6.55 -28.26
CA ARG A 71 2.91 -6.51 -29.50
C ARG A 71 2.43 -5.41 -30.45
N LEU A 72 1.10 -5.30 -30.65
CA LEU A 72 0.49 -4.27 -31.49
C LEU A 72 0.64 -2.86 -30.88
N ARG A 73 0.52 -2.74 -29.57
CA ARG A 73 0.79 -1.46 -28.87
C ARG A 73 2.22 -1.01 -29.05
N ARG A 74 3.19 -1.93 -28.96
CA ARG A 74 4.62 -1.59 -29.17
C ARG A 74 4.88 -1.14 -30.60
N ARG A 75 4.30 -1.79 -31.60
CA ARG A 75 4.38 -1.39 -33.00
C ARG A 75 3.91 0.04 -33.26
N ARG A 76 3.00 0.55 -32.44
CA ARG A 76 2.49 1.95 -32.50
C ARG A 76 3.33 2.92 -31.65
N GLY A 77 4.55 2.56 -31.26
CA GLY A 77 5.42 3.39 -30.43
C GLY A 77 5.07 3.40 -28.94
N ALA A 78 4.01 2.70 -28.51
CA ALA A 78 3.58 2.66 -27.11
C ALA A 78 4.05 1.38 -26.44
N GLY A 79 4.85 1.50 -25.37
CA GLY A 79 5.34 0.34 -24.60
C GLY A 79 6.19 0.79 -23.41
N GLY A 80 6.27 -0.06 -22.38
CA GLY A 80 7.00 0.28 -21.16
C GLY A 80 8.50 0.52 -21.38
N ALA A 81 9.13 -0.22 -22.30
CA ALA A 81 10.53 -0.06 -22.64
C ALA A 81 10.80 1.27 -23.37
N ALA A 82 9.95 1.61 -24.38
CA ALA A 82 10.09 2.86 -25.11
C ALA A 82 9.91 4.07 -24.21
N ALA A 83 8.82 4.09 -23.41
CA ALA A 83 8.60 5.19 -22.49
C ALA A 83 9.72 5.35 -21.46
N GLU A 84 10.31 4.24 -20.99
CA GLU A 84 11.47 4.29 -20.09
C GLU A 84 12.71 4.83 -20.77
N PHE A 85 12.99 4.41 -22.01
CA PHE A 85 14.10 4.90 -22.82
C PHE A 85 13.94 6.37 -23.19
N ASP A 86 12.82 6.76 -23.78
CA ASP A 86 12.56 8.13 -24.22
C ASP A 86 12.63 9.12 -23.06
N ASN A 87 12.06 8.75 -21.90
CA ASN A 87 12.14 9.56 -20.70
C ASN A 87 13.58 9.66 -20.17
N ALA A 88 14.34 8.56 -20.19
CA ALA A 88 15.74 8.58 -19.76
C ALA A 88 16.59 9.46 -20.67
N VAL A 89 16.42 9.39 -21.99
CA VAL A 89 17.11 10.26 -22.96
C VAL A 89 16.80 11.72 -22.65
N ARG A 90 15.54 12.08 -22.52
CA ARG A 90 15.14 13.46 -22.22
C ARG A 90 15.67 13.97 -20.89
N LEU A 91 15.65 13.15 -19.84
CA LEU A 91 16.23 13.51 -18.53
C LEU A 91 17.75 13.71 -18.63
N HIS A 92 18.43 12.84 -19.39
CA HIS A 92 19.87 12.93 -19.61
C HIS A 92 20.25 14.21 -20.39
N GLU A 93 19.51 14.55 -21.44
CA GLU A 93 19.67 15.80 -22.21
C GLU A 93 19.40 17.04 -21.34
N MET A 94 18.52 16.95 -20.35
CA MET A 94 18.30 17.99 -19.35
C MET A 94 19.44 18.09 -18.31
N GLY A 95 20.46 17.23 -18.37
CA GLY A 95 21.57 17.19 -17.41
C GLY A 95 21.22 16.60 -16.05
N LEU A 96 20.08 15.91 -15.94
CA LEU A 96 19.65 15.26 -14.71
C LEU A 96 20.40 13.93 -14.51
N PRO A 97 20.71 13.55 -13.26
CA PRO A 97 21.51 12.36 -12.96
C PRO A 97 20.68 11.07 -13.15
N VAL A 98 20.71 10.56 -14.35
CA VAL A 98 20.20 9.24 -14.75
C VAL A 98 21.36 8.42 -15.33
N PRO A 99 21.35 7.08 -15.23
CA PRO A 99 22.30 6.26 -15.97
C PRO A 99 22.25 6.60 -17.46
N ARG A 100 23.38 6.73 -18.10
CA ARG A 100 23.48 7.12 -19.51
C ARG A 100 22.64 6.18 -20.38
N PRO A 101 21.60 6.65 -21.07
CA PRO A 101 20.83 5.82 -22.00
C PRO A 101 21.67 5.59 -23.26
N LEU A 102 21.64 4.36 -23.77
CA LEU A 102 22.45 3.98 -24.96
C LEU A 102 21.53 3.65 -26.13
N ALA A 103 20.67 2.66 -25.99
CA ALA A 103 19.81 2.23 -27.08
C ALA A 103 18.51 1.57 -26.58
N LEU A 104 17.51 1.62 -27.43
CA LEU A 104 16.33 0.76 -27.40
C LEU A 104 16.40 -0.19 -28.59
N VAL A 105 16.30 -1.50 -28.33
CA VAL A 105 16.39 -2.54 -29.35
C VAL A 105 15.10 -3.31 -29.38
N ASP A 106 14.41 -3.34 -30.51
CA ASP A 106 13.18 -4.11 -30.72
C ASP A 106 13.49 -5.39 -31.50
N GLU A 107 13.05 -6.51 -30.95
CA GLU A 107 13.10 -7.79 -31.60
C GLU A 107 11.82 -8.04 -32.39
N SER A 108 11.94 -8.16 -33.72
CA SER A 108 10.83 -8.44 -34.62
C SER A 108 10.28 -9.85 -34.45
N GLY A 109 8.97 -10.01 -34.58
CA GLY A 109 8.28 -11.28 -34.60
C GLY A 109 7.14 -11.30 -35.60
N PHE A 110 6.58 -12.48 -35.86
CA PHE A 110 5.55 -12.72 -36.90
C PHE A 110 4.34 -11.74 -36.83
N CYS A 111 3.97 -11.30 -35.62
CA CYS A 111 2.82 -10.39 -35.40
C CYS A 111 3.23 -9.07 -34.72
N GLY A 112 4.43 -8.53 -35.05
CA GLY A 112 4.95 -7.29 -34.46
C GLY A 112 6.12 -7.52 -33.51
N CYS A 113 6.38 -6.57 -32.61
CA CYS A 113 7.53 -6.64 -31.69
C CYS A 113 7.34 -7.77 -30.65
N ARG A 114 8.27 -8.73 -30.61
CA ARG A 114 8.28 -9.85 -29.66
C ARG A 114 8.85 -9.45 -28.32
N ALA A 115 9.92 -8.69 -28.35
CA ALA A 115 10.59 -8.17 -27.15
C ALA A 115 11.21 -6.81 -27.44
N SER A 116 11.43 -6.02 -26.38
CA SER A 116 12.23 -4.80 -26.45
C SER A 116 13.28 -4.84 -25.36
N TYR A 117 14.45 -4.30 -25.65
CA TYR A 117 15.60 -4.26 -24.75
C TYR A 117 16.06 -2.81 -24.62
N TYR A 118 16.02 -2.29 -23.40
CA TYR A 118 16.57 -0.97 -23.09
C TYR A 118 17.99 -1.15 -22.52
N LEU A 119 18.97 -0.58 -23.22
CA LEU A 119 20.38 -0.60 -22.89
C LEU A 119 20.78 0.72 -22.24
N MET A 120 21.44 0.64 -21.09
CA MET A 120 21.95 1.81 -20.35
C MET A 120 23.26 1.48 -19.66
N GLU A 121 24.01 2.49 -19.28
CA GLU A 121 25.20 2.38 -18.45
C GLU A 121 24.86 1.62 -17.14
N HIS A 122 25.71 0.67 -16.79
CA HIS A 122 25.65 -0.01 -15.50
C HIS A 122 26.46 0.76 -14.45
N LEU A 123 25.80 1.32 -13.48
CA LEU A 123 26.43 2.00 -12.35
C LEU A 123 26.99 0.95 -11.37
N ALA A 124 28.22 0.50 -11.61
CA ALA A 124 28.87 -0.54 -10.82
C ALA A 124 29.01 -0.09 -9.34
N GLY A 125 28.72 -0.99 -8.40
CA GLY A 125 28.83 -0.69 -6.97
C GLY A 125 27.77 0.25 -6.40
N ALA A 126 26.85 0.78 -7.24
CA ALA A 126 25.78 1.63 -6.75
C ALA A 126 24.82 0.88 -5.81
N LYS A 127 24.39 1.55 -4.74
CA LYS A 127 23.46 1.01 -3.75
C LYS A 127 22.08 1.70 -3.88
N MET A 128 21.01 0.99 -3.52
CA MET A 128 19.71 1.61 -3.41
C MET A 128 19.71 2.65 -2.28
N LEU A 129 18.99 3.76 -2.46
CA LEU A 129 18.92 4.82 -1.45
C LEU A 129 18.48 4.28 -0.09
N GLY A 130 17.46 3.38 -0.07
CA GLY A 130 16.96 2.77 1.17
C GLY A 130 18.02 1.96 1.91
N ASP A 131 18.81 1.18 1.17
CA ASP A 131 19.88 0.36 1.74
C ASP A 131 21.05 1.24 2.24
N TYR A 132 21.38 2.30 1.50
CA TYR A 132 22.43 3.24 1.88
C TYR A 132 22.04 4.07 3.11
N LEU A 133 20.78 4.50 3.23
CA LEU A 133 20.27 5.22 4.41
C LEU A 133 20.47 4.44 5.71
N ALA A 134 20.32 3.10 5.67
CA ALA A 134 20.56 2.26 6.82
C ALA A 134 22.04 2.25 7.26
N ALA A 135 22.96 2.46 6.33
CA ALA A 135 24.42 2.46 6.57
C ALA A 135 25.00 3.87 6.77
N ALA A 136 24.30 4.94 6.39
CA ALA A 136 24.79 6.32 6.39
C ALA A 136 24.92 6.94 7.80
N GLY A 137 24.46 6.25 8.84
CA GLY A 137 24.41 6.74 10.21
C GLY A 137 23.11 7.47 10.57
N PRO A 138 23.02 8.00 11.80
CA PRO A 138 21.84 8.74 12.24
C PRO A 138 21.74 10.12 11.56
N PRO A 139 20.53 10.74 11.54
CA PRO A 139 20.38 12.15 11.19
C PRO A 139 21.32 13.05 11.98
N GLY A 140 21.96 14.00 11.30
CA GLY A 140 23.02 14.86 11.85
C GLY A 140 24.44 14.28 11.66
N SER A 141 24.60 13.04 11.19
CA SER A 141 25.91 12.56 10.75
C SER A 141 26.28 13.09 9.38
N PRO A 142 27.58 13.35 9.08
CA PRO A 142 28.00 13.90 7.79
C PRO A 142 27.56 13.03 6.59
N GLY A 143 27.58 11.71 6.74
CA GLY A 143 27.15 10.78 5.69
C GLY A 143 25.65 10.83 5.40
N PHE A 144 24.83 10.90 6.46
CA PHE A 144 23.39 11.03 6.34
C PHE A 144 23.00 12.38 5.72
N ASP A 145 23.58 13.48 6.23
CA ASP A 145 23.21 14.83 5.81
C ASP A 145 23.62 15.09 4.35
N ALA A 146 24.79 14.57 3.93
CA ALA A 146 25.20 14.60 2.54
C ALA A 146 24.22 13.87 1.62
N LEU A 147 23.78 12.66 2.02
CA LEU A 147 22.80 11.86 1.27
C LEU A 147 21.42 12.53 1.20
N ALA A 148 20.92 13.01 2.35
CA ALA A 148 19.63 13.68 2.43
C ALA A 148 19.62 14.95 1.56
N GLY A 149 20.69 15.74 1.61
CA GLY A 149 20.88 16.92 0.77
C GLY A 149 20.98 16.60 -0.72
N ALA A 150 21.68 15.53 -1.11
CA ALA A 150 21.79 15.13 -2.52
C ALA A 150 20.45 14.61 -3.07
N ALA A 151 19.73 13.78 -2.31
CA ALA A 151 18.42 13.31 -2.71
C ALA A 151 17.41 14.47 -2.80
N ALA A 152 17.44 15.39 -1.84
CA ALA A 152 16.64 16.61 -1.84
C ALA A 152 16.90 17.47 -3.09
N ARG A 153 18.18 17.77 -3.41
CA ARG A 153 18.57 18.52 -4.60
C ARG A 153 18.04 17.89 -5.87
N LEU A 154 18.18 16.56 -6.03
CA LEU A 154 17.65 15.86 -7.19
C LEU A 154 16.14 16.05 -7.35
N LEU A 155 15.36 15.87 -6.27
CA LEU A 155 13.89 15.99 -6.32
C LEU A 155 13.43 17.44 -6.55
N VAL A 156 14.11 18.40 -5.95
CA VAL A 156 13.85 19.83 -6.16
C VAL A 156 14.20 20.23 -7.60
N ASP A 157 15.32 19.75 -8.16
CA ASP A 157 15.72 20.04 -9.54
C ASP A 157 14.73 19.43 -10.56
N LEU A 158 14.29 18.20 -10.35
CA LEU A 158 13.20 17.61 -11.14
C LEU A 158 11.94 18.50 -11.11
N ALA A 159 11.50 18.88 -9.94
CA ALA A 159 10.28 19.68 -9.77
C ALA A 159 10.41 21.08 -10.37
N SER A 160 11.56 21.77 -10.21
CA SER A 160 11.82 23.09 -10.78
C SER A 160 11.72 23.09 -12.31
N ARG A 161 12.14 22.01 -12.93
CA ARG A 161 12.05 21.76 -14.39
C ARG A 161 10.68 21.22 -14.83
N ARG A 162 9.66 21.22 -13.92
CA ARG A 162 8.32 20.70 -14.18
C ARG A 162 8.31 19.22 -14.56
N VAL A 163 9.17 18.44 -13.91
CA VAL A 163 9.24 16.98 -14.05
C VAL A 163 8.70 16.32 -12.80
N TRP A 164 7.80 15.36 -12.98
CA TRP A 164 7.23 14.57 -11.89
C TRP A 164 7.48 13.08 -12.13
N HIS A 165 8.23 12.46 -11.26
CA HIS A 165 8.35 11.01 -11.22
C HIS A 165 7.30 10.42 -10.25
N ARG A 166 6.28 9.75 -10.80
CA ARG A 166 5.14 9.27 -10.00
C ARG A 166 5.42 8.08 -9.11
N ASP A 167 6.54 7.42 -9.27
CA ASP A 167 6.94 6.21 -8.52
C ASP A 167 8.36 6.38 -7.92
N VAL A 168 8.64 7.53 -7.34
CA VAL A 168 9.90 7.75 -6.61
C VAL A 168 9.89 6.90 -5.34
N SER A 169 10.73 5.87 -5.32
CA SER A 169 10.91 4.98 -4.18
C SER A 169 12.39 4.87 -3.82
N GLY A 170 12.70 4.38 -2.62
CA GLY A 170 14.08 4.11 -2.23
C GLY A 170 14.80 3.10 -3.13
N THR A 171 14.06 2.33 -3.95
CA THR A 171 14.60 1.38 -4.94
C THR A 171 14.74 1.97 -6.34
N ASN A 172 14.24 3.19 -6.59
CA ASN A 172 14.35 3.90 -7.87
C ASN A 172 15.32 5.07 -7.79
N LEU A 173 16.01 5.21 -6.65
CA LEU A 173 17.13 6.11 -6.44
C LEU A 173 18.36 5.28 -6.12
N LEU A 174 19.41 5.42 -6.93
CA LEU A 174 20.71 4.77 -6.76
C LEU A 174 21.73 5.78 -6.26
N VAL A 175 22.56 5.33 -5.31
CA VAL A 175 23.67 6.09 -4.75
C VAL A 175 24.97 5.52 -5.31
N THR A 176 25.75 6.31 -6.05
CA THR A 176 27.10 5.97 -6.43
C THR A 176 28.10 6.43 -5.38
N LEU A 177 29.20 5.70 -5.26
CA LEU A 177 30.26 5.96 -4.31
C LEU A 177 31.56 6.35 -5.07
N ASP A 178 32.33 7.23 -4.47
CA ASP A 178 33.66 7.55 -4.94
C ASP A 178 34.68 6.42 -4.63
N GLY A 179 35.90 6.58 -5.11
CA GLY A 179 37.00 5.61 -4.87
C GLY A 179 37.38 5.45 -3.39
N GLN A 180 36.84 6.29 -2.49
CA GLN A 180 37.04 6.23 -1.05
C GLN A 180 35.79 5.69 -0.31
N GLY A 181 34.78 5.23 -1.05
CA GLY A 181 33.53 4.70 -0.50
C GLY A 181 32.56 5.76 0.03
N ARG A 182 32.82 7.04 -0.20
CA ARG A 182 31.91 8.14 0.16
C ARG A 182 30.89 8.35 -0.95
N MET A 183 29.72 8.88 -0.59
CA MET A 183 28.69 9.19 -1.57
C MET A 183 29.20 10.22 -2.60
N ASP A 184 29.10 9.85 -3.86
CA ASP A 184 29.38 10.72 -5.02
C ASP A 184 28.07 11.40 -5.49
N ARG A 185 27.09 10.60 -5.93
CA ARG A 185 25.88 11.13 -6.55
C ARG A 185 24.67 10.25 -6.31
N VAL A 186 23.47 10.86 -6.35
CA VAL A 186 22.18 10.16 -6.38
C VAL A 186 21.63 10.18 -7.80
N HIS A 187 21.31 9.00 -8.34
CA HIS A 187 20.78 8.81 -9.69
C HIS A 187 19.33 8.35 -9.65
N LEU A 188 18.52 8.87 -10.56
CA LEU A 188 17.15 8.41 -10.79
C LEU A 188 17.14 7.25 -11.79
N ILE A 189 16.44 6.16 -11.47
CA ILE A 189 16.23 5.02 -12.36
C ILE A 189 14.74 4.68 -12.48
N ASP A 190 14.39 3.75 -13.40
CA ASP A 190 13.00 3.36 -13.72
C ASP A 190 12.13 4.55 -14.18
N THR A 191 12.60 5.25 -15.18
CA THR A 191 12.05 6.52 -15.68
C THR A 191 10.69 6.39 -16.39
N ARG A 192 10.11 5.19 -16.48
CA ARG A 192 8.84 4.91 -17.15
C ARG A 192 7.67 5.76 -16.65
N HIS A 193 7.66 6.12 -15.36
CA HIS A 193 6.58 6.86 -14.71
C HIS A 193 6.89 8.35 -14.54
N VAL A 194 7.74 8.89 -15.41
CA VAL A 194 8.07 10.31 -15.46
C VAL A 194 7.06 11.07 -16.34
N GLU A 195 6.62 12.21 -15.87
CA GLU A 195 5.78 13.17 -16.59
C GLU A 195 6.51 14.50 -16.69
N PHE A 196 6.49 15.11 -17.87
CA PHE A 196 7.10 16.40 -18.16
C PHE A 196 6.04 17.49 -18.35
N GLY A 197 6.42 18.74 -18.09
CA GLY A 197 5.53 19.87 -18.30
C GLY A 197 4.37 19.95 -17.32
N VAL A 198 4.52 19.40 -16.11
CA VAL A 198 3.47 19.45 -15.09
C VAL A 198 3.10 20.89 -14.72
N ALA A 199 1.82 21.13 -14.43
CA ALA A 199 1.30 22.47 -14.19
C ALA A 199 1.87 23.13 -12.91
N SER A 200 2.25 22.34 -11.90
CA SER A 200 2.73 22.83 -10.61
C SER A 200 3.98 22.07 -10.15
N SER A 201 5.10 22.78 -10.05
CA SER A 201 6.36 22.30 -9.48
C SER A 201 6.21 21.91 -8.02
N LEU A 202 5.48 22.68 -7.24
CA LEU A 202 5.22 22.38 -5.82
C LEU A 202 4.46 21.06 -5.66
N ARG A 203 3.39 20.83 -6.44
CA ARG A 203 2.65 19.56 -6.43
C ARG A 203 3.50 18.37 -6.84
N ALA A 204 4.37 18.55 -7.83
CA ALA A 204 5.29 17.51 -8.26
C ALA A 204 6.26 17.14 -7.12
N LEU A 205 6.85 18.14 -6.46
CA LEU A 205 7.77 17.95 -5.35
C LEU A 205 7.09 17.27 -4.15
N GLU A 206 5.95 17.79 -3.69
CA GLU A 206 5.18 17.19 -2.59
C GLU A 206 4.76 15.75 -2.90
N GLY A 207 4.33 15.46 -4.13
CA GLY A 207 3.98 14.13 -4.58
C GLY A 207 5.17 13.16 -4.58
N MET A 208 6.34 13.60 -5.06
CA MET A 208 7.58 12.81 -5.04
C MET A 208 8.04 12.55 -3.60
N LEU A 209 8.07 13.55 -2.75
CA LEU A 209 8.47 13.43 -1.34
C LEU A 209 7.52 12.52 -0.55
N THR A 210 6.21 12.65 -0.76
CA THR A 210 5.20 11.76 -0.14
C THR A 210 5.41 10.31 -0.56
N THR A 211 5.65 10.08 -1.85
CA THR A 211 5.89 8.73 -2.38
C THR A 211 7.16 8.14 -1.80
N LEU A 212 8.27 8.91 -1.79
CA LEU A 212 9.54 8.47 -1.22
C LEU A 212 9.42 8.16 0.27
N ALA A 213 8.83 9.06 1.05
CA ALA A 213 8.59 8.86 2.48
C ALA A 213 7.77 7.60 2.74
N GLY A 214 6.70 7.37 1.98
CA GLY A 214 5.87 6.17 2.10
C GLY A 214 6.63 4.88 1.83
N PHE A 215 7.47 4.84 0.80
CA PHE A 215 8.30 3.67 0.49
C PHE A 215 9.41 3.44 1.51
N LEU A 216 10.06 4.49 2.01
CA LEU A 216 11.11 4.38 3.04
C LEU A 216 10.55 3.87 4.35
N LEU A 217 9.43 4.42 4.82
CA LEU A 217 8.74 3.96 6.03
C LEU A 217 8.25 2.51 5.89
N ALA A 218 7.65 2.15 4.74
CA ALA A 218 7.26 0.77 4.44
C ALA A 218 8.48 -0.17 4.38
N GLY A 219 9.66 0.34 4.07
CA GLY A 219 10.95 -0.36 4.09
C GLY A 219 11.57 -0.51 5.48
N GLY A 220 10.99 0.08 6.53
CA GLY A 220 11.50 0.03 7.89
C GLY A 220 12.49 1.14 8.23
N VAL A 221 12.64 2.15 7.38
CA VAL A 221 13.49 3.31 7.68
C VAL A 221 12.86 4.10 8.82
N ALA A 222 13.66 4.44 9.85
CA ALA A 222 13.19 5.16 11.02
C ALA A 222 12.57 6.51 10.65
N GLU A 223 11.45 6.84 11.28
CA GLU A 223 10.68 8.04 10.99
C GLU A 223 11.49 9.34 11.12
N ARG A 224 12.35 9.41 12.15
CA ARG A 224 13.26 10.54 12.34
C ARG A 224 14.19 10.77 11.13
N ALA A 225 14.63 9.70 10.48
CA ALA A 225 15.48 9.78 9.28
C ALA A 225 14.67 10.27 8.06
N VAL A 226 13.44 9.78 7.89
CA VAL A 226 12.53 10.28 6.85
C VAL A 226 12.20 11.75 7.06
N LEU A 227 11.92 12.17 8.29
CA LEU A 227 11.64 13.58 8.61
C LEU A 227 12.85 14.49 8.33
N ALA A 228 14.06 14.03 8.67
CA ALA A 228 15.29 14.79 8.38
C ALA A 228 15.51 14.97 6.86
N LEU A 229 15.24 13.92 6.05
CA LEU A 229 15.28 14.01 4.59
C LEU A 229 14.23 15.00 4.05
N LEU A 230 13.02 14.99 4.59
CA LEU A 230 11.95 15.94 4.21
C LEU A 230 12.31 17.38 4.60
N SER A 231 12.97 17.58 5.75
CA SER A 231 13.46 18.88 6.19
C SER A 231 14.55 19.40 5.26
N ALA A 232 15.52 18.55 4.90
CA ALA A 232 16.56 18.92 3.92
C ALA A 232 15.94 19.31 2.55
N ALA A 233 14.85 18.62 2.13
CA ALA A 233 14.15 19.00 0.90
C ALA A 233 13.44 20.36 1.02
N ALA A 234 12.91 20.70 2.20
CA ALA A 234 12.31 22.01 2.45
C ALA A 234 13.35 23.13 2.41
N ASP A 235 14.53 22.90 2.99
CA ASP A 235 15.64 23.85 2.98
C ASP A 235 16.18 24.10 1.56
N VAL A 236 16.40 23.02 0.79
CA VAL A 236 16.82 23.11 -0.61
C VAL A 236 15.77 23.82 -1.47
N ALA A 237 14.50 23.53 -1.29
CA ALA A 237 13.41 24.18 -2.02
C ALA A 237 13.31 25.69 -1.67
N ALA A 238 13.53 26.07 -0.41
CA ALA A 238 13.58 27.45 0.02
C ALA A 238 14.74 28.23 -0.59
N GLN A 239 15.93 27.58 -0.73
CA GLN A 239 17.11 28.15 -1.37
C GLN A 239 16.96 28.33 -2.88
N ALA A 240 16.22 27.44 -3.54
CA ALA A 240 15.96 27.49 -4.98
C ALA A 240 15.12 28.71 -5.39
N GLY A 241 14.48 29.40 -4.44
CA GLY A 241 13.67 30.60 -4.68
C GLY A 241 12.31 30.30 -5.35
N GLY A 242 11.48 31.33 -5.50
CA GLY A 242 10.19 31.24 -6.21
C GLY A 242 9.04 30.64 -5.38
N SER A 243 8.06 30.08 -6.09
CA SER A 243 6.79 29.60 -5.52
C SER A 243 6.87 28.19 -4.85
N MET A 244 8.05 27.61 -4.69
CA MET A 244 8.24 26.27 -4.12
C MET A 244 8.41 26.28 -2.59
N ARG A 245 7.50 26.94 -1.87
CA ARG A 245 7.44 26.78 -0.41
C ARG A 245 6.71 25.49 -0.07
N LEU A 246 7.46 24.48 0.34
CA LEU A 246 6.90 23.20 0.78
C LEU A 246 5.95 23.38 1.98
N ALA A 247 4.88 22.61 2.01
CA ALA A 247 4.10 22.35 3.21
C ALA A 247 5.04 21.86 4.32
N LYS A 248 4.64 22.10 5.60
CA LYS A 248 5.46 21.67 6.74
C LYS A 248 5.88 20.21 6.55
N PRO A 249 7.18 19.86 6.72
CA PRO A 249 7.69 18.48 6.54
C PRO A 249 6.89 17.42 7.26
N GLN A 250 6.32 17.76 8.44
CA GLN A 250 5.43 16.89 9.21
C GLN A 250 4.13 16.52 8.47
N GLY A 251 3.58 17.44 7.67
CA GLY A 251 2.40 17.18 6.84
C GLY A 251 2.68 16.16 5.73
N ILE A 252 3.84 16.27 5.07
CA ILE A 252 4.30 15.31 4.05
C ILE A 252 4.59 13.95 4.69
N LEU A 253 5.21 13.93 5.88
CA LEU A 253 5.47 12.71 6.63
C LEU A 253 4.16 11.97 6.97
N LEU A 254 3.13 12.68 7.41
CA LEU A 254 1.81 12.10 7.70
C LEU A 254 1.18 11.45 6.47
N LEU A 255 1.28 12.09 5.29
CA LEU A 255 0.84 11.51 4.04
C LEU A 255 1.68 10.29 3.65
N GLY A 256 3.00 10.35 3.86
CA GLY A 256 3.93 9.23 3.66
C GLY A 256 3.59 8.02 4.54
N ARG A 257 3.27 8.23 5.82
CA ARG A 257 2.79 7.16 6.73
C ARG A 257 1.56 6.45 6.17
N ARG A 258 0.56 7.19 5.71
CA ARG A 258 -0.65 6.60 5.11
C ARG A 258 -0.34 5.77 3.86
N LEU A 259 0.59 6.24 3.05
CA LEU A 259 1.04 5.49 1.89
C LEU A 259 1.81 4.23 2.30
N ALA A 260 2.68 4.31 3.32
CA ALA A 260 3.41 3.17 3.87
C ALA A 260 2.46 2.07 4.35
N GLU A 261 1.42 2.42 5.09
CA GLU A 261 0.37 1.50 5.52
C GLU A 261 -0.26 0.77 4.34
N HIS A 262 -0.62 1.51 3.27
CA HIS A 262 -1.18 0.91 2.07
C HIS A 262 -0.21 -0.03 1.35
N LEU A 263 1.07 0.31 1.32
CA LEU A 263 2.12 -0.51 0.70
C LEU A 263 2.36 -1.80 1.47
N VAL A 264 2.50 -1.72 2.79
CA VAL A 264 2.67 -2.89 3.68
C VAL A 264 1.48 -3.84 3.57
N VAL A 265 0.27 -3.32 3.68
CA VAL A 265 -0.97 -4.10 3.48
C VAL A 265 -1.00 -4.79 2.11
N ARG A 266 -0.56 -4.09 1.06
CA ARG A 266 -0.50 -4.66 -0.28
C ARG A 266 0.51 -5.82 -0.37
N GLU A 267 1.65 -5.72 0.30
CA GLU A 267 2.67 -6.76 0.30
C GLU A 267 2.27 -7.96 1.16
N ILE A 268 1.61 -7.75 2.31
CA ILE A 268 1.00 -8.81 3.13
C ILE A 268 -0.06 -9.58 2.31
N ARG A 269 -0.94 -8.86 1.60
CA ARG A 269 -1.97 -9.46 0.73
C ARG A 269 -1.40 -10.31 -0.40
N LYS A 270 -0.17 -10.05 -0.81
CA LYS A 270 0.55 -10.82 -1.82
C LYS A 270 1.37 -11.96 -1.24
N GLY A 271 1.28 -12.21 0.08
CA GLY A 271 2.08 -13.20 0.80
C GLY A 271 3.58 -12.88 0.81
N ARG A 272 3.96 -11.62 0.61
CA ARG A 272 5.37 -11.19 0.55
C ARG A 272 5.89 -10.63 1.88
N ARG A 273 5.00 -10.42 2.85
CA ARG A 273 5.30 -10.03 4.24
C ARG A 273 4.45 -10.83 5.21
N PRO A 274 4.97 -11.16 6.41
CA PRO A 274 4.18 -11.78 7.47
C PRO A 274 3.10 -10.81 7.96
N ALA A 275 2.00 -11.36 8.46
CA ALA A 275 0.87 -10.57 8.95
C ALA A 275 1.16 -9.81 10.25
N GLU A 276 2.28 -10.07 10.90
CA GLU A 276 2.74 -9.41 12.14
C GLU A 276 3.02 -7.91 12.00
N ASP A 277 3.29 -7.46 10.76
CA ASP A 277 3.47 -6.03 10.45
C ASP A 277 2.15 -5.21 10.51
N LEU A 278 1.08 -5.74 11.12
CA LEU A 278 -0.27 -5.14 11.14
C LEU A 278 -0.51 -4.07 12.21
N ASP A 279 0.44 -3.80 13.09
CA ASP A 279 0.33 -2.70 14.07
C ASP A 279 0.23 -1.30 13.41
N ILE A 280 0.43 -1.25 12.09
CA ILE A 280 0.26 -0.04 11.27
C ILE A 280 -1.19 0.43 11.19
N PHE A 281 -2.20 -0.40 11.50
CA PHE A 281 -3.61 -0.02 11.40
C PHE A 281 -4.13 0.87 12.54
N THR A 282 -3.40 0.98 13.65
CA THR A 282 -3.75 1.84 14.78
C THR A 282 -3.79 3.32 14.40
N HIS A 283 -3.09 3.70 13.33
CA HIS A 283 -2.91 5.11 12.93
C HIS A 283 -3.85 5.60 11.82
N ARG A 284 -4.67 4.73 11.21
CA ARG A 284 -5.49 5.11 10.03
C ARG A 284 -6.52 6.20 10.29
N TYR A 285 -6.91 6.39 11.52
CA TYR A 285 -7.87 7.41 11.98
C TYR A 285 -7.29 8.24 13.12
N GLY A 286 -5.99 8.45 13.11
CA GLY A 286 -5.25 9.19 14.12
C GLY A 286 -5.39 10.71 14.05
N SER A 287 -6.16 11.27 13.08
CA SER A 287 -6.46 12.70 13.03
C SER A 287 -7.98 12.95 13.13
N ALA A 288 -8.36 14.02 13.82
CA ALA A 288 -9.75 14.46 13.97
C ALA A 288 -10.46 14.62 12.60
N GLY A 289 -9.78 15.18 11.60
CA GLY A 289 -10.33 15.38 10.27
C GLY A 289 -10.60 14.09 9.50
N ASP A 290 -9.90 12.99 9.77
CA ASP A 290 -10.16 11.70 9.13
C ASP A 290 -11.31 10.95 9.79
N ALA A 291 -11.44 11.06 11.10
CA ALA A 291 -12.56 10.52 11.86
C ALA A 291 -13.88 11.20 11.48
N GLU A 292 -13.88 12.54 11.34
CA GLU A 292 -15.03 13.32 10.87
C GLU A 292 -15.40 12.98 9.42
N LYS A 293 -14.44 12.91 8.52
CA LYS A 293 -14.66 12.48 7.11
C LYS A 293 -15.22 11.06 7.03
N TYR A 294 -14.82 10.17 7.93
CA TYR A 294 -15.36 8.81 8.00
C TYR A 294 -16.84 8.83 8.40
N ARG A 295 -17.19 9.59 9.45
CA ARG A 295 -18.57 9.76 9.92
C ARG A 295 -19.46 10.31 8.81
N ASP A 296 -19.05 11.42 8.17
CA ASP A 296 -19.90 12.21 7.27
C ASP A 296 -19.98 11.63 5.85
N ARG A 297 -18.96 10.94 5.37
CA ARG A 297 -18.89 10.49 3.97
C ARG A 297 -19.39 9.09 3.71
N ARG A 298 -19.30 8.17 4.68
CA ARG A 298 -19.46 6.75 4.37
C ARG A 298 -20.91 6.32 4.23
N PHE A 299 -21.82 6.85 5.01
CA PHE A 299 -23.22 6.41 5.06
C PHE A 299 -24.20 7.48 4.59
N ALA A 300 -23.92 8.76 4.80
CA ALA A 300 -24.83 9.85 4.50
C ALA A 300 -24.93 10.20 3.00
N ARG A 301 -23.86 10.08 2.21
CA ARG A 301 -23.77 10.64 0.85
C ARG A 301 -24.38 9.84 -0.28
N SER A 302 -24.60 8.52 -0.16
CA SER A 302 -25.13 7.73 -1.26
C SER A 302 -26.39 6.98 -0.90
N ARG A 303 -27.36 6.88 -1.83
CA ARG A 303 -28.57 6.03 -1.67
C ARG A 303 -28.20 4.60 -1.27
N HIS A 304 -27.15 4.04 -1.87
CA HIS A 304 -26.67 2.70 -1.56
C HIS A 304 -26.11 2.60 -0.13
N GLY A 305 -25.31 3.58 0.30
CA GLY A 305 -24.75 3.63 1.67
C GLY A 305 -25.85 3.67 2.72
N ARG A 306 -26.86 4.51 2.53
CA ARG A 306 -28.04 4.58 3.43
C ARG A 306 -28.82 3.26 3.48
N LYS A 307 -29.04 2.59 2.33
CA LYS A 307 -29.73 1.29 2.30
C LYS A 307 -28.94 0.20 3.04
N VAL A 308 -27.64 0.15 2.88
CA VAL A 308 -26.75 -0.78 3.62
C VAL A 308 -26.82 -0.49 5.12
N ASP A 309 -26.71 0.79 5.53
CA ASP A 309 -26.81 1.20 6.92
C ASP A 309 -28.14 0.78 7.57
N ALA A 310 -29.25 1.08 6.90
CA ALA A 310 -30.58 0.70 7.38
C ALA A 310 -30.76 -0.83 7.51
N THR A 311 -30.20 -1.59 6.57
CA THR A 311 -30.26 -3.06 6.62
C THR A 311 -29.40 -3.61 7.76
N GLU A 312 -28.18 -3.10 7.95
CA GLU A 312 -27.30 -3.50 9.06
C GLU A 312 -27.95 -3.20 10.41
N ARG A 313 -28.56 -2.00 10.60
CA ARG A 313 -29.28 -1.63 11.82
C ARG A 313 -30.46 -2.55 12.08
N ARG A 314 -31.28 -2.82 11.06
CA ARG A 314 -32.43 -3.74 11.19
C ARG A 314 -32.00 -5.13 11.66
N ILE A 315 -30.92 -5.69 11.09
CA ILE A 315 -30.39 -7.00 11.51
C ILE A 315 -29.97 -6.95 12.98
N VAL A 316 -29.27 -5.90 13.40
CA VAL A 316 -28.88 -5.72 14.81
C VAL A 316 -30.08 -5.62 15.71
N GLU A 317 -31.05 -4.75 15.42
CA GLU A 317 -32.31 -4.58 16.19
C GLU A 317 -33.08 -5.88 16.29
N GLN A 318 -33.29 -6.60 15.19
CA GLN A 318 -33.95 -7.89 15.17
C GLN A 318 -33.19 -8.93 16.02
N THR A 319 -31.86 -8.91 16.01
CA THR A 319 -31.05 -9.79 16.86
C THR A 319 -31.27 -9.47 18.33
N LEU A 320 -31.19 -8.18 18.71
CA LEU A 320 -31.41 -7.74 20.09
C LEU A 320 -32.81 -8.15 20.62
N MET A 321 -33.85 -7.94 19.81
CA MET A 321 -35.23 -8.29 20.14
C MET A 321 -35.43 -9.80 20.23
N SER A 322 -35.01 -10.55 19.20
CA SER A 322 -35.27 -12.01 19.14
C SER A 322 -34.47 -12.80 20.19
N ARG A 323 -33.30 -12.30 20.58
CA ARG A 323 -32.48 -12.92 21.64
C ARG A 323 -32.75 -12.32 23.03
N ARG A 324 -33.68 -11.36 23.15
CA ARG A 324 -34.04 -10.69 24.40
C ARG A 324 -32.81 -10.14 25.14
N ILE A 325 -31.92 -9.46 24.41
CA ILE A 325 -30.67 -8.90 24.94
C ILE A 325 -30.99 -7.61 25.67
N HIS A 326 -30.76 -7.57 26.99
CA HIS A 326 -30.98 -6.42 27.85
C HIS A 326 -29.80 -6.13 28.81
N GLY A 327 -28.87 -7.04 28.93
CA GLY A 327 -27.66 -6.92 29.76
C GLY A 327 -26.56 -6.06 29.12
N PRO A 328 -25.34 -6.11 29.68
CA PRO A 328 -24.22 -5.32 29.20
C PRO A 328 -23.86 -5.62 27.75
N ILE A 329 -23.64 -4.58 26.96
CA ILE A 329 -23.26 -4.68 25.54
C ILE A 329 -21.89 -4.04 25.30
N LEU A 330 -20.99 -4.76 24.61
CA LEU A 330 -19.72 -4.26 24.11
C LEU A 330 -19.79 -4.01 22.60
N ASP A 331 -19.47 -2.78 22.16
CA ASP A 331 -19.24 -2.43 20.74
C ASP A 331 -17.73 -2.27 20.50
N VAL A 332 -17.11 -3.18 19.74
CA VAL A 332 -15.66 -3.20 19.49
C VAL A 332 -15.32 -3.66 18.06
N PRO A 333 -14.71 -2.82 17.22
CA PRO A 333 -14.43 -1.39 17.41
C PRO A 333 -15.68 -0.54 17.21
N CYS A 334 -15.97 0.36 18.13
CA CYS A 334 -17.16 1.21 18.04
C CYS A 334 -17.01 2.35 17.01
N GLY A 335 -15.78 2.69 16.62
CA GLY A 335 -15.50 3.79 15.72
C GLY A 335 -16.06 5.11 16.28
N THR A 336 -16.84 5.82 15.45
CA THR A 336 -17.51 7.07 15.85
C THR A 336 -18.85 6.86 16.55
N GLY A 337 -19.11 5.65 17.07
CA GLY A 337 -20.30 5.35 17.85
C GLY A 337 -21.58 5.07 17.04
N ARG A 338 -21.44 4.58 15.81
CA ARG A 338 -22.54 4.41 14.86
C ARG A 338 -23.71 3.57 15.38
N PHE A 339 -23.47 2.50 16.15
CA PHE A 339 -24.47 1.59 16.69
C PHE A 339 -24.86 1.88 18.14
N LEU A 340 -24.11 2.75 18.83
CA LEU A 340 -24.38 3.09 20.23
C LEU A 340 -25.82 3.60 20.46
N PRO A 341 -26.41 4.42 19.54
CA PRO A 341 -27.82 4.79 19.66
C PRO A 341 -28.79 3.60 19.64
N THR A 342 -28.52 2.61 18.79
CA THR A 342 -29.33 1.39 18.71
C THR A 342 -29.24 0.62 20.02
N PHE A 343 -28.03 0.45 20.56
CA PHE A 343 -27.88 -0.28 21.84
C PHE A 343 -28.49 0.43 23.03
N ALA A 344 -28.50 1.78 23.05
CA ALA A 344 -29.07 2.57 24.14
C ALA A 344 -30.60 2.38 24.32
N VAL A 345 -31.27 1.86 23.30
CA VAL A 345 -32.70 1.47 23.39
C VAL A 345 -32.88 0.17 24.17
N PHE A 346 -31.92 -0.74 24.13
CA PHE A 346 -32.02 -2.10 24.64
C PHE A 346 -31.27 -2.33 25.96
N SER A 347 -30.18 -1.61 26.21
CA SER A 347 -29.34 -1.81 27.38
C SER A 347 -29.04 -0.51 28.12
N ARG A 348 -28.87 -0.63 29.43
CA ARG A 348 -28.44 0.47 30.31
C ARG A 348 -26.93 0.46 30.58
N GLU A 349 -26.24 -0.58 30.13
CA GLU A 349 -24.79 -0.71 30.28
C GLU A 349 -24.16 -0.99 28.93
N ILE A 350 -23.53 0.04 28.36
CA ILE A 350 -22.92 -0.02 27.03
C ILE A 350 -21.49 0.47 27.13
N VAL A 351 -20.58 -0.34 26.58
CA VAL A 351 -19.16 0.03 26.46
C VAL A 351 -18.78 0.08 24.99
N GLY A 352 -18.28 1.23 24.55
CA GLY A 352 -17.67 1.41 23.23
C GLY A 352 -16.15 1.35 23.32
N VAL A 353 -15.52 0.42 22.62
CA VAL A 353 -14.07 0.27 22.58
C VAL A 353 -13.56 0.55 21.17
N ASP A 354 -12.50 1.32 21.04
CA ASP A 354 -11.74 1.51 19.80
C ASP A 354 -10.25 1.73 20.13
N VAL A 355 -9.38 1.38 19.22
CA VAL A 355 -7.94 1.64 19.36
C VAL A 355 -7.61 3.11 19.08
N SER A 356 -8.45 3.82 18.33
CA SER A 356 -8.28 5.22 17.96
C SER A 356 -8.92 6.17 18.97
N ALA A 357 -8.10 6.96 19.67
CA ALA A 357 -8.55 8.00 20.58
C ALA A 357 -9.48 9.03 19.90
N GLU A 358 -9.20 9.38 18.63
CA GLU A 358 -10.01 10.34 17.87
C GLU A 358 -11.40 9.80 17.51
N MET A 359 -11.50 8.50 17.19
CA MET A 359 -12.80 7.86 17.00
C MET A 359 -13.62 7.86 18.29
N LEU A 360 -12.98 7.52 19.41
CA LEU A 360 -13.62 7.53 20.74
C LEU A 360 -14.04 8.93 21.17
N ARG A 361 -13.24 9.97 20.89
CA ARG A 361 -13.60 11.35 21.18
C ARG A 361 -14.93 11.75 20.49
N LEU A 362 -15.09 11.35 19.21
CA LEU A 362 -16.32 11.63 18.47
C LEU A 362 -17.50 10.80 18.99
N ALA A 363 -17.28 9.53 19.34
CA ALA A 363 -18.28 8.66 19.93
C ALA A 363 -18.75 9.19 21.29
N ALA A 364 -17.80 9.51 22.18
CA ALA A 364 -18.07 10.06 23.52
C ALA A 364 -18.83 11.38 23.46
N ARG A 365 -18.45 12.28 22.54
CA ARG A 365 -19.17 13.54 22.35
C ARG A 365 -20.62 13.30 21.92
N ALA A 366 -20.83 12.47 20.90
CA ALA A 366 -22.17 12.17 20.38
C ALA A 366 -23.07 11.50 21.44
N THR A 367 -22.51 10.61 22.28
CA THR A 367 -23.25 9.92 23.35
C THR A 367 -23.56 10.85 24.52
N ALA A 368 -22.63 11.75 24.90
CA ALA A 368 -22.85 12.75 25.95
C ALA A 368 -23.92 13.77 25.54
N GLU A 369 -23.84 14.29 24.31
CA GLU A 369 -24.87 15.22 23.77
C GLU A 369 -26.26 14.61 23.74
N ALA A 370 -26.36 13.27 23.56
CA ALA A 370 -27.62 12.54 23.52
C ALA A 370 -28.07 12.01 24.89
N GLY A 371 -27.25 12.13 25.93
CA GLY A 371 -27.57 11.61 27.29
C GLY A 371 -27.59 10.06 27.36
N TRP A 372 -26.90 9.34 26.50
CA TRP A 372 -26.90 7.87 26.50
C TRP A 372 -25.94 7.28 27.53
N PRO A 373 -26.26 6.16 28.16
CA PRO A 373 -25.47 5.50 29.20
C PRO A 373 -24.28 4.71 28.55
N VAL A 374 -23.37 5.41 27.87
CA VAL A 374 -22.27 4.77 27.16
C VAL A 374 -20.94 5.19 27.77
N ARG A 375 -20.09 4.20 28.06
CA ARG A 375 -18.71 4.40 28.47
C ARG A 375 -17.78 4.09 27.29
N CYS A 376 -16.93 5.05 26.91
CA CYS A 376 -15.91 4.87 25.86
C CYS A 376 -14.55 4.56 26.47
N LEU A 377 -13.86 3.55 25.94
CA LEU A 377 -12.56 3.09 26.43
C LEU A 377 -11.61 2.80 25.27
N GLN A 378 -10.37 3.28 25.37
CA GLN A 378 -9.34 2.95 24.40
C GLN A 378 -8.68 1.62 24.75
N ALA A 379 -8.79 0.63 23.85
CA ALA A 379 -8.13 -0.67 24.01
C ALA A 379 -7.96 -1.39 22.67
N ASP A 380 -7.07 -2.38 22.64
CA ASP A 380 -6.87 -3.29 21.53
C ASP A 380 -7.83 -4.49 21.66
N VAL A 381 -8.54 -4.82 20.58
CA VAL A 381 -9.48 -5.94 20.52
C VAL A 381 -8.82 -7.30 20.76
N ARG A 382 -7.50 -7.41 20.57
CA ARG A 382 -6.75 -8.65 20.84
C ARG A 382 -6.55 -8.92 22.33
N ARG A 383 -6.70 -7.89 23.17
CA ARG A 383 -6.54 -7.96 24.63
C ARG A 383 -7.44 -6.94 25.31
N LEU A 384 -8.68 -7.32 25.52
CA LEU A 384 -9.70 -6.48 26.12
C LEU A 384 -9.57 -6.45 27.67
N PRO A 385 -9.61 -5.27 28.30
CA PRO A 385 -9.43 -5.14 29.75
C PRO A 385 -10.75 -5.43 30.52
N PHE A 386 -11.35 -6.57 30.22
CA PHE A 386 -12.60 -7.03 30.87
C PHE A 386 -12.48 -8.48 31.29
N ASP A 387 -13.21 -8.85 32.33
CA ASP A 387 -13.31 -10.22 32.79
C ASP A 387 -14.02 -11.12 31.77
N ALA A 388 -13.80 -12.42 31.88
CA ALA A 388 -14.48 -13.41 31.06
C ALA A 388 -16.01 -13.36 31.33
N GLY A 389 -16.82 -13.40 30.27
CA GLY A 389 -18.25 -13.41 30.37
C GLY A 389 -18.90 -12.12 30.91
N HIS A 390 -18.21 -11.00 30.87
CA HIS A 390 -18.72 -9.72 31.38
C HIS A 390 -19.93 -9.22 30.58
N PHE A 391 -19.90 -9.32 29.23
CA PHE A 391 -20.95 -8.79 28.37
C PHE A 391 -21.94 -9.86 27.95
N GLU A 392 -23.22 -9.51 27.93
CA GLU A 392 -24.25 -10.38 27.35
C GLU A 392 -24.11 -10.50 25.83
N LEU A 393 -23.83 -9.38 25.17
CA LEU A 393 -23.52 -9.31 23.75
C LEU A 393 -22.18 -8.60 23.51
N VAL A 394 -21.33 -9.22 22.71
CA VAL A 394 -20.17 -8.57 22.11
C VAL A 394 -20.44 -8.34 20.62
N PHE A 395 -20.42 -7.09 20.21
CA PHE A 395 -20.68 -6.68 18.84
C PHE A 395 -19.40 -6.21 18.15
N ALA A 396 -19.07 -6.81 16.99
CA ALA A 396 -17.83 -6.50 16.26
C ALA A 396 -18.09 -6.21 14.78
N MET A 397 -18.48 -4.97 14.50
CA MET A 397 -18.80 -4.55 13.14
C MET A 397 -17.57 -4.08 12.37
N ARG A 398 -17.36 -4.66 11.18
CA ARG A 398 -16.29 -4.26 10.24
C ARG A 398 -14.88 -4.39 10.81
N LEU A 399 -14.66 -5.39 11.64
CA LEU A 399 -13.38 -5.73 12.23
C LEU A 399 -12.65 -6.80 11.42
N LEU A 400 -13.21 -8.01 11.27
CA LEU A 400 -12.52 -9.19 10.75
C LEU A 400 -11.95 -9.03 9.34
N HIS A 401 -12.58 -8.25 8.48
CA HIS A 401 -12.03 -7.98 7.14
C HIS A 401 -10.75 -7.14 7.14
N ARG A 402 -10.33 -6.62 8.29
CA ARG A 402 -9.08 -5.89 8.51
C ARG A 402 -8.01 -6.77 9.16
N VAL A 403 -8.42 -7.87 9.79
CA VAL A 403 -7.51 -8.84 10.39
C VAL A 403 -7.09 -9.84 9.32
N HIS A 404 -5.83 -9.75 8.88
CA HIS A 404 -5.28 -10.60 7.84
C HIS A 404 -4.54 -11.80 8.47
N GLY A 405 -4.84 -12.99 7.98
CA GLY A 405 -4.33 -14.25 8.51
C GLY A 405 -5.36 -14.97 9.39
N ARG A 406 -5.49 -16.30 9.15
CA ARG A 406 -6.42 -17.18 9.86
C ARG A 406 -6.17 -17.15 11.37
N GLU A 407 -4.95 -17.39 11.79
CA GLU A 407 -4.55 -17.47 13.20
C GLU A 407 -4.95 -16.21 14.00
N LYS A 408 -4.71 -15.03 13.43
CA LYS A 408 -5.05 -13.75 14.07
C LYS A 408 -6.55 -13.49 14.12
N ARG A 409 -7.31 -13.93 13.11
CA ARG A 409 -8.77 -13.84 13.17
C ARG A 409 -9.35 -14.75 14.25
N VAL A 410 -8.79 -15.96 14.37
CA VAL A 410 -9.15 -16.90 15.44
C VAL A 410 -8.79 -16.35 16.82
N GLU A 411 -7.61 -15.72 16.98
CA GLU A 411 -7.20 -15.04 18.21
C GLU A 411 -8.21 -13.95 18.59
N VAL A 412 -8.58 -13.08 17.65
CA VAL A 412 -9.60 -12.04 17.89
C VAL A 412 -10.95 -12.66 18.23
N LEU A 413 -11.40 -13.70 17.53
CA LEU A 413 -12.66 -14.36 17.82
C LEU A 413 -12.66 -15.01 19.21
N ARG A 414 -11.54 -15.62 19.65
CA ARG A 414 -11.38 -16.14 21.01
C ARG A 414 -11.48 -15.05 22.07
N GLU A 415 -10.88 -13.88 21.81
CA GLU A 415 -10.96 -12.76 22.76
C GLU A 415 -12.37 -12.19 22.85
N LEU A 416 -13.07 -12.06 21.70
CA LEU A 416 -14.50 -11.68 21.70
C LEU A 416 -15.35 -12.70 22.46
N ALA A 417 -15.08 -14.01 22.27
CA ALA A 417 -15.76 -15.08 22.98
C ALA A 417 -15.47 -15.04 24.48
N ARG A 418 -14.20 -14.80 24.87
CA ARG A 418 -13.81 -14.72 26.29
C ARG A 418 -14.58 -13.69 27.08
N VAL A 419 -14.75 -12.48 26.53
CA VAL A 419 -15.45 -11.39 27.24
C VAL A 419 -16.96 -11.46 27.11
N SER A 420 -17.49 -12.32 26.23
CA SER A 420 -18.92 -12.52 26.04
C SER A 420 -19.44 -13.65 26.91
N ARG A 421 -20.65 -13.42 27.51
CA ARG A 421 -21.36 -14.43 28.27
C ARG A 421 -22.30 -15.28 27.43
N LEU A 422 -22.97 -14.67 26.43
CA LEU A 422 -24.00 -15.37 25.65
C LEU A 422 -23.82 -15.25 24.16
N TRP A 423 -23.56 -14.04 23.61
CA TRP A 423 -23.63 -13.79 22.19
C TRP A 423 -22.45 -12.98 21.67
N VAL A 424 -21.95 -13.38 20.52
CA VAL A 424 -21.01 -12.59 19.71
C VAL A 424 -21.65 -12.35 18.34
N LEU A 425 -21.87 -11.08 17.98
CA LEU A 425 -22.38 -10.68 16.67
C LEU A 425 -21.28 -9.92 15.93
N PHE A 426 -20.72 -10.50 14.90
CA PHE A 426 -19.65 -9.87 14.14
C PHE A 426 -19.94 -9.84 12.64
N SER A 427 -19.14 -9.09 11.90
CA SER A 427 -19.29 -9.02 10.45
C SER A 427 -17.98 -9.25 9.71
N PHE A 428 -18.08 -9.83 8.51
CA PHE A 428 -16.96 -10.04 7.59
C PHE A 428 -17.32 -9.67 6.16
N TYR A 429 -16.33 -9.61 5.25
CA TYR A 429 -16.56 -9.43 3.83
C TYR A 429 -16.60 -10.81 3.15
N ASN A 430 -17.77 -11.14 2.58
CA ASN A 430 -17.97 -12.40 1.88
C ASN A 430 -17.34 -12.31 0.46
N ARG A 431 -16.37 -13.19 0.21
CA ARG A 431 -15.65 -13.28 -1.05
C ARG A 431 -16.54 -13.61 -2.25
N ARG A 432 -17.64 -14.36 -2.04
CA ARG A 432 -18.59 -14.74 -3.10
C ARG A 432 -19.56 -13.63 -3.51
N SER A 433 -19.51 -12.45 -2.89
CA SER A 433 -20.35 -11.33 -3.31
C SER A 433 -19.89 -10.75 -4.66
N TRP A 434 -20.84 -10.24 -5.45
CA TRP A 434 -20.53 -9.56 -6.73
C TRP A 434 -19.49 -8.44 -6.61
N ARG A 435 -19.55 -7.68 -5.53
CA ARG A 435 -18.57 -6.60 -5.28
C ARG A 435 -17.19 -7.14 -4.99
N SER A 436 -17.08 -8.25 -4.31
CA SER A 436 -15.80 -8.92 -4.05
C SER A 436 -15.16 -9.41 -5.34
N TRP A 437 -15.96 -9.88 -6.29
CA TRP A 437 -15.46 -10.28 -7.61
C TRP A 437 -14.83 -9.10 -8.36
N ARG A 438 -15.46 -7.90 -8.32
CA ARG A 438 -14.86 -6.67 -8.87
C ARG A 438 -13.58 -6.23 -8.14
N ASP A 439 -13.46 -6.51 -6.85
CA ASP A 439 -12.24 -6.23 -6.08
C ASP A 439 -11.10 -7.18 -6.45
N ILE A 440 -11.39 -8.46 -6.70
CA ILE A 440 -10.42 -9.43 -7.25
C ILE A 440 -9.84 -8.93 -8.57
N LEU A 441 -10.71 -8.49 -9.49
CA LEU A 441 -10.28 -7.94 -10.79
C LEU A 441 -9.41 -6.68 -10.65
N ARG A 442 -9.53 -5.96 -9.55
CA ARG A 442 -8.76 -4.75 -9.23
C ARG A 442 -7.56 -5.01 -8.30
N GLY A 443 -7.26 -6.27 -8.01
CA GLY A 443 -6.18 -6.66 -7.10
C GLY A 443 -6.39 -6.23 -5.64
N ARG A 444 -7.66 -6.04 -5.23
CA ARG A 444 -8.02 -5.70 -3.84
C ARG A 444 -8.38 -6.95 -3.07
N TYR A 445 -8.27 -6.89 -1.73
CA TYR A 445 -8.70 -7.99 -0.86
C TYR A 445 -10.21 -8.21 -0.98
N PRO A 446 -10.65 -9.41 -1.42
CA PRO A 446 -12.05 -9.68 -1.69
C PRO A 446 -12.85 -10.05 -0.44
N GLY A 447 -12.19 -10.34 0.67
CA GLY A 447 -12.78 -10.94 1.87
C GLY A 447 -12.51 -12.45 1.93
N GLU A 448 -13.21 -13.14 2.83
CA GLU A 448 -13.12 -14.58 3.04
C GLU A 448 -14.39 -15.30 2.57
N THR A 449 -14.31 -16.60 2.36
CA THR A 449 -15.52 -17.39 2.12
C THR A 449 -16.27 -17.63 3.43
N ILE A 450 -17.57 -17.92 3.35
CA ILE A 450 -18.36 -18.20 4.55
C ILE A 450 -17.86 -19.45 5.25
N GLU A 451 -17.50 -20.46 4.50
CA GLU A 451 -16.97 -21.73 5.02
C GLU A 451 -15.70 -21.48 5.85
N THR A 452 -14.75 -20.69 5.32
CA THR A 452 -13.53 -20.32 6.06
C THR A 452 -13.85 -19.62 7.38
N ILE A 453 -14.81 -18.70 7.37
CA ILE A 453 -15.18 -17.98 8.60
C ILE A 453 -15.90 -18.89 9.60
N LEU A 454 -16.75 -19.80 9.14
CA LEU A 454 -17.43 -20.77 10.03
C LEU A 454 -16.44 -21.74 10.67
N ASP A 455 -15.42 -22.19 9.93
CA ASP A 455 -14.32 -23.00 10.46
C ASP A 455 -13.54 -22.24 11.56
N GLU A 456 -13.25 -20.96 11.31
CA GLU A 456 -12.54 -20.10 12.27
C GLU A 456 -13.38 -19.84 13.53
N VAL A 457 -14.69 -19.70 13.39
CA VAL A 457 -15.65 -19.60 14.49
C VAL A 457 -15.63 -20.85 15.36
N GLY A 458 -15.66 -22.03 14.75
CA GLY A 458 -15.57 -23.32 15.46
C GLY A 458 -14.23 -23.48 16.18
N GLU A 459 -13.12 -23.11 15.55
CA GLU A 459 -11.78 -23.12 16.16
C GLU A 459 -11.65 -22.15 17.34
N ALA A 460 -12.42 -21.06 17.32
CA ALA A 460 -12.48 -20.10 18.43
C ALA A 460 -13.40 -20.55 19.58
N GLY A 461 -14.04 -21.73 19.51
CA GLY A 461 -14.95 -22.25 20.52
C GLY A 461 -16.33 -21.61 20.53
N LEU A 462 -16.76 -21.03 19.40
CA LEU A 462 -18.06 -20.40 19.22
C LEU A 462 -19.01 -21.30 18.43
N GLY A 463 -20.29 -21.33 18.81
CA GLY A 463 -21.36 -21.98 18.07
C GLY A 463 -22.08 -21.01 17.13
N VAL A 464 -22.28 -21.37 15.86
CA VAL A 464 -22.99 -20.51 14.91
C VAL A 464 -24.51 -20.59 15.15
N ALA A 465 -25.13 -19.47 15.49
CA ALA A 465 -26.56 -19.38 15.72
C ALA A 465 -27.36 -18.83 14.52
N ALA A 466 -26.78 -17.91 13.76
CA ALA A 466 -27.38 -17.37 12.54
C ALA A 466 -26.38 -16.66 11.63
N VAL A 467 -26.72 -16.57 10.35
CA VAL A 467 -25.92 -15.85 9.33
C VAL A 467 -26.85 -14.91 8.57
N TYR A 468 -26.50 -13.62 8.52
CA TYR A 468 -27.30 -12.56 7.92
C TYR A 468 -26.55 -11.87 6.78
N PRO A 469 -26.82 -12.20 5.50
CA PRO A 469 -26.31 -11.41 4.37
C PRO A 469 -26.97 -10.02 4.35
N VAL A 470 -26.19 -8.95 4.29
CA VAL A 470 -26.72 -7.57 4.25
C VAL A 470 -27.42 -7.25 2.93
N GLY A 471 -27.27 -8.10 1.92
CA GLY A 471 -27.94 -8.00 0.63
C GLY A 471 -27.19 -8.78 -0.46
N ARG A 472 -27.94 -9.16 -1.49
CA ARG A 472 -27.44 -9.99 -2.62
C ARG A 472 -26.19 -9.42 -3.29
N TRP A 473 -26.01 -8.09 -3.24
CA TRP A 473 -24.89 -7.38 -3.84
C TRP A 473 -23.89 -6.80 -2.82
N ALA A 474 -24.20 -6.90 -1.53
CA ALA A 474 -23.37 -6.36 -0.46
C ALA A 474 -22.25 -7.36 -0.10
N ARG A 475 -21.05 -6.84 0.18
CA ARG A 475 -19.94 -7.68 0.67
C ARG A 475 -20.13 -8.10 2.13
N GLN A 476 -20.90 -7.34 2.89
CA GLN A 476 -21.05 -7.52 4.31
C GLN A 476 -21.97 -8.70 4.60
N THR A 477 -21.53 -9.59 5.47
CA THR A 477 -22.32 -10.66 6.08
C THR A 477 -22.11 -10.58 7.58
N LEU A 478 -23.17 -10.66 8.36
CA LEU A 478 -23.11 -10.75 9.81
C LEU A 478 -23.27 -12.20 10.24
N VAL A 479 -22.55 -12.58 11.29
CA VAL A 479 -22.63 -13.90 11.92
C VAL A 479 -22.93 -13.71 13.40
N LEU A 480 -24.01 -14.32 13.86
CA LEU A 480 -24.34 -14.42 15.27
C LEU A 480 -23.85 -15.77 15.80
N CYS A 481 -23.09 -15.72 16.87
CA CYS A 481 -22.53 -16.90 17.52
C CYS A 481 -22.99 -16.95 19.00
N SER A 482 -23.18 -18.16 19.49
CA SER A 482 -23.37 -18.45 20.94
C SER A 482 -22.05 -18.80 21.59
N VAL A 483 -21.88 -18.41 22.84
CA VAL A 483 -20.75 -18.79 23.70
C VAL A 483 -21.18 -19.96 24.58
N GLY A 484 -20.32 -20.98 24.72
CA GLY A 484 -20.54 -22.06 25.68
C GLY A 484 -21.49 -23.19 25.26
N GLN A 485 -22.03 -23.18 24.05
CA GLN A 485 -22.68 -24.35 23.43
C GLN A 485 -21.79 -24.90 22.35
N GLY A 486 -21.23 -26.08 22.54
CA GLY A 486 -20.57 -26.84 21.47
C GLY A 486 -21.52 -26.98 20.26
N PRO A 487 -21.03 -27.46 19.07
CA PRO A 487 -21.79 -27.47 17.84
C PRO A 487 -23.15 -28.13 18.08
N ALA A 488 -24.23 -27.36 17.94
CA ALA A 488 -25.57 -27.89 17.97
C ALA A 488 -25.69 -28.93 16.86
N GLN A 489 -25.91 -30.18 17.25
CA GLN A 489 -26.36 -31.24 16.33
C GLN A 489 -27.59 -30.72 15.58
N GLY A 490 -27.54 -30.83 14.26
CA GLY A 490 -28.51 -30.26 13.36
C GLY A 490 -29.95 -30.66 13.71
N THR A 491 -30.78 -29.64 13.88
CA THR A 491 -32.20 -29.75 13.58
C THR A 491 -32.36 -29.17 12.17
N GLY A 492 -32.63 -30.05 11.23
CA GLY A 492 -33.11 -29.71 9.91
C GLY A 492 -34.35 -28.82 10.04
N GLY A 493 -34.34 -27.73 9.33
CA GLY A 493 -35.42 -26.78 9.18
C GLY A 493 -35.35 -26.18 7.80
N GLU A 494 -36.26 -26.57 6.96
CA GLU A 494 -36.48 -26.27 5.56
C GLU A 494 -36.42 -24.79 5.20
N VAL A 495 -35.89 -24.56 3.96
CA VAL A 495 -36.04 -23.45 2.99
C VAL A 495 -35.43 -22.12 3.33
#